data_4a05f3e47fd211dc36fca00e41d92262
#
_entry.id   4a05f3e47fd211dc36fca00e41d92262
#
_cell.length_a   1.000
_cell.length_b   1.000
_cell.length_c   1.000
_cell.angle_alpha   90.00
_cell.angle_beta   90.00
_cell.angle_gamma   90.00
#
_symmetry.space_group_name_H-M   'P 1'
#
loop_
_entity.id
_entity.type
_entity.pdbx_description
1 polymer ?
#
loop_
_entity_poly.entity_id
_entity_poly.type
_entity_poly.pdbx_seq_one_letter_code
_entity_poly.pdbx_strand_id
1 'polypeptide(L)'
;CGSDQSENGGGCSGYDQLQAFYYVQGKENDSGEIYDASQYGAVSVINMSLGGGGSNEVICEEIKNLKDNGIYVVASAGNEGNSAIRFPASCEFAFSVASTKADQRKSSFSSYNDFVDIAAPGGQTSEDYDGNDIGDGVMAYSFKNSSYDGTDYKGLQLYQGTSMAAPHVSGYFALLRFLDSDLTYEEINLLLKSEKLTNDVGPAGKDEYFGYGLMDLNKGISFLREGVNYDLLSYAEFSPARVNLGYSLNERIFEIKKYGNGSLSVSDFYIVSSGVPAEQKLSVESVSVDENGFGQYKATIDRNGLSNGNTILRIEFLFNDGRKAEIPVLMQNGDQKIKATVDQLWICAVNDQNQIQPCDVMQMTNGTANYRVRELPNDTYTEIFACTTLEDRLSFSDQGICGLAELEGQYLNNIVINGSNVNDINFNINPNLSF
;
A
#
# COMPACT_ATOMS: atom_id res chain seq x y z
N CYS A 1 -3.84 -16.23 -19.77
CA CYS A 1 -5.03 -16.33 -18.95
C CYS A 1 -6.06 -17.21 -19.65
N GLY A 2 -6.41 -18.35 -19.07
CA GLY A 2 -7.36 -19.29 -19.62
C GLY A 2 -8.77 -19.03 -19.10
N SER A 3 -9.78 -19.25 -19.92
CA SER A 3 -11.14 -19.42 -19.44
C SER A 3 -11.24 -20.82 -18.87
N ASP A 4 -11.18 -20.98 -17.54
CA ASP A 4 -11.62 -22.22 -16.94
C ASP A 4 -13.13 -22.35 -17.18
N GLN A 5 -13.58 -23.48 -17.73
CA GLN A 5 -15.00 -23.79 -17.95
C GLN A 5 -15.73 -24.10 -16.64
N SER A 6 -15.10 -23.92 -15.48
CA SER A 6 -15.76 -23.97 -14.18
C SER A 6 -16.62 -22.72 -13.98
N GLU A 7 -17.76 -22.85 -13.34
CA GLU A 7 -18.74 -21.79 -13.08
C GLU A 7 -18.19 -20.56 -12.29
N ASN A 8 -16.89 -20.53 -11.96
CA ASN A 8 -16.24 -19.55 -11.09
C ASN A 8 -15.32 -18.51 -11.80
N GLY A 9 -15.42 -18.37 -13.11
CA GLY A 9 -14.67 -17.36 -13.86
C GLY A 9 -13.25 -17.79 -14.25
N GLY A 10 -12.70 -17.16 -15.28
CA GLY A 10 -11.35 -17.42 -15.77
C GLY A 10 -10.27 -16.96 -14.80
N GLY A 11 -9.21 -17.71 -14.65
CA GLY A 11 -8.02 -17.39 -13.87
C GLY A 11 -6.82 -17.11 -14.76
N CYS A 12 -5.86 -16.36 -14.24
CA CYS A 12 -4.56 -16.14 -14.85
C CYS A 12 -3.50 -16.65 -13.86
N SER A 13 -2.87 -17.78 -14.17
CA SER A 13 -1.81 -18.30 -13.32
C SER A 13 -0.59 -17.38 -13.33
N GLY A 14 0.27 -17.46 -12.31
CA GLY A 14 1.53 -16.71 -12.30
C GLY A 14 2.40 -17.05 -13.53
N TYR A 15 2.34 -18.29 -13.98
CA TYR A 15 3.02 -18.72 -15.21
C TYR A 15 2.48 -18.00 -16.45
N ASP A 16 1.15 -17.94 -16.63
CA ASP A 16 0.56 -17.20 -17.76
C ASP A 16 0.92 -15.71 -17.75
N GLN A 17 0.97 -15.11 -16.53
CA GLN A 17 1.40 -13.73 -16.38
C GLN A 17 2.84 -13.52 -16.85
N LEU A 18 3.77 -14.42 -16.45
CA LEU A 18 5.16 -14.38 -16.92
C LEU A 18 5.27 -14.51 -18.43
N GLN A 19 4.54 -15.45 -19.04
CA GLN A 19 4.53 -15.64 -20.49
C GLN A 19 4.04 -14.37 -21.21
N ALA A 20 3.02 -13.71 -20.66
CA ALA A 20 2.54 -12.43 -21.20
C ALA A 20 3.58 -11.31 -21.06
N PHE A 21 4.31 -11.26 -19.94
CA PHE A 21 5.40 -10.30 -19.75
C PHE A 21 6.55 -10.52 -20.72
N TYR A 22 6.93 -11.78 -20.97
CA TYR A 22 7.95 -12.12 -21.97
C TYR A 22 7.51 -11.73 -23.37
N TYR A 23 6.25 -12.02 -23.72
CA TYR A 23 5.69 -11.64 -25.02
C TYR A 23 5.83 -10.13 -25.28
N VAL A 24 5.35 -9.27 -24.36
CA VAL A 24 5.36 -7.80 -24.55
C VAL A 24 6.77 -7.19 -24.57
N GLN A 25 7.76 -7.91 -24.02
CA GLN A 25 9.17 -7.53 -24.07
C GLN A 25 9.90 -8.05 -25.31
N GLY A 26 9.21 -8.76 -26.20
CA GLY A 26 9.85 -9.42 -27.35
C GLY A 26 10.77 -10.57 -26.98
N LYS A 27 10.57 -11.19 -25.79
CA LYS A 27 11.31 -12.37 -25.34
C LYS A 27 10.63 -13.66 -25.79
N GLU A 28 11.41 -14.75 -25.83
CA GLU A 28 10.88 -16.10 -26.07
C GLU A 28 9.84 -16.46 -25.01
N ASN A 29 8.71 -17.01 -25.46
CA ASN A 29 7.58 -17.41 -24.64
C ASN A 29 6.89 -18.65 -25.26
N ASP A 30 5.97 -19.25 -24.53
CA ASP A 30 5.32 -20.52 -24.94
C ASP A 30 4.40 -20.39 -26.17
N SER A 31 3.98 -19.16 -26.54
CA SER A 31 3.17 -18.98 -27.76
C SER A 31 3.98 -19.19 -29.03
N GLY A 32 5.30 -19.12 -28.93
CA GLY A 32 6.22 -19.10 -30.09
C GLY A 32 6.13 -17.81 -30.92
N GLU A 33 5.30 -16.86 -30.51
CA GLU A 33 5.18 -15.54 -31.13
C GLU A 33 5.93 -14.50 -30.31
N ILE A 34 6.46 -13.48 -30.98
CA ILE A 34 7.16 -12.36 -30.37
C ILE A 34 6.41 -11.09 -30.72
N TYR A 35 6.19 -10.23 -29.72
CA TYR A 35 5.59 -8.93 -29.96
C TYR A 35 6.47 -8.08 -30.88
N ASP A 36 5.90 -7.65 -32.02
CA ASP A 36 6.61 -6.82 -32.98
C ASP A 36 6.34 -5.33 -32.69
N ALA A 37 7.22 -4.72 -31.89
CA ALA A 37 7.15 -3.31 -31.56
C ALA A 37 7.33 -2.39 -32.78
N SER A 38 7.95 -2.87 -33.87
CA SER A 38 8.09 -2.09 -35.10
C SER A 38 6.76 -1.95 -35.86
N GLN A 39 5.88 -2.91 -35.69
CA GLN A 39 4.55 -2.92 -36.32
C GLN A 39 3.48 -2.27 -35.42
N TYR A 40 3.52 -2.51 -34.11
CA TYR A 40 2.44 -2.12 -33.19
C TYR A 40 2.81 -1.00 -32.23
N GLY A 41 4.05 -0.53 -32.26
CA GLY A 41 4.61 0.43 -31.29
C GLY A 41 5.11 -0.27 -30.02
N ALA A 42 5.94 0.41 -29.26
CA ALA A 42 6.43 -0.12 -27.98
C ALA A 42 5.31 -0.14 -26.93
N VAL A 43 5.24 -1.23 -26.15
CA VAL A 43 4.36 -1.29 -24.97
C VAL A 43 4.94 -0.36 -23.91
N SER A 44 4.14 0.52 -23.34
CA SER A 44 4.55 1.44 -22.27
C SER A 44 3.83 1.19 -20.94
N VAL A 45 2.62 0.62 -20.98
CA VAL A 45 1.82 0.35 -19.77
C VAL A 45 1.13 -1.00 -19.90
N ILE A 46 1.15 -1.77 -18.82
CA ILE A 46 0.39 -3.01 -18.67
C ILE A 46 -0.67 -2.80 -17.58
N ASN A 47 -1.94 -3.07 -17.93
CA ASN A 47 -3.03 -3.10 -16.96
C ASN A 47 -3.24 -4.51 -16.42
N MET A 48 -3.20 -4.65 -15.10
CA MET A 48 -3.47 -5.90 -14.40
C MET A 48 -4.68 -5.75 -13.46
N SER A 49 -5.88 -5.79 -14.05
CA SER A 49 -7.14 -5.82 -13.28
C SER A 49 -7.39 -7.21 -12.69
N LEU A 50 -6.40 -7.74 -12.01
CA LEU A 50 -6.39 -9.07 -11.40
C LEU A 50 -5.52 -9.05 -10.13
N GLY A 51 -5.68 -10.06 -9.29
CA GLY A 51 -4.85 -10.21 -8.10
C GLY A 51 -5.23 -11.47 -7.32
N GLY A 52 -4.31 -11.88 -6.45
CA GLY A 52 -4.48 -13.02 -5.57
C GLY A 52 -3.73 -12.86 -4.25
N GLY A 53 -4.03 -13.72 -3.29
CA GLY A 53 -3.24 -13.84 -2.06
C GLY A 53 -1.96 -14.65 -2.30
N GLY A 54 -0.97 -14.42 -1.45
CA GLY A 54 0.34 -15.08 -1.53
C GLY A 54 1.37 -14.26 -2.31
N SER A 55 2.61 -14.21 -1.82
CA SER A 55 3.71 -13.55 -2.51
C SER A 55 4.08 -14.33 -3.77
N ASN A 56 4.43 -13.63 -4.83
CA ASN A 56 5.01 -14.21 -6.03
C ASN A 56 6.25 -13.39 -6.41
N GLU A 57 7.36 -13.74 -5.80
CA GLU A 57 8.65 -13.05 -5.99
C GLU A 57 9.06 -13.03 -7.47
N VAL A 58 8.81 -14.11 -8.21
CA VAL A 58 9.16 -14.20 -9.65
C VAL A 58 8.37 -13.16 -10.45
N ILE A 59 7.09 -12.96 -10.13
CA ILE A 59 6.26 -11.92 -10.77
C ILE A 59 6.79 -10.54 -10.40
N CYS A 60 7.13 -10.29 -9.14
CA CYS A 60 7.63 -8.99 -8.70
C CYS A 60 9.00 -8.67 -9.31
N GLU A 61 9.88 -9.66 -9.45
CA GLU A 61 11.16 -9.49 -10.13
C GLU A 61 10.97 -9.17 -11.62
N GLU A 62 10.04 -9.85 -12.29
CA GLU A 62 9.76 -9.54 -13.69
C GLU A 62 9.07 -8.19 -13.88
N ILE A 63 8.26 -7.73 -12.92
CA ILE A 63 7.73 -6.35 -12.90
C ILE A 63 8.86 -5.32 -12.80
N LYS A 64 9.89 -5.60 -11.99
CA LYS A 64 11.11 -4.78 -11.96
C LYS A 64 11.82 -4.76 -13.32
N ASN A 65 11.97 -5.91 -13.97
CA ASN A 65 12.56 -5.98 -15.31
C ASN A 65 11.73 -5.19 -16.35
N LEU A 66 10.39 -5.24 -16.27
CA LEU A 66 9.49 -4.44 -17.11
C LEU A 66 9.74 -2.94 -16.90
N LYS A 67 9.80 -2.51 -15.63
CA LYS A 67 10.12 -1.13 -15.25
C LYS A 67 11.46 -0.69 -15.84
N ASP A 68 12.51 -1.51 -15.72
CA ASP A 68 13.84 -1.22 -16.26
C ASP A 68 13.86 -1.12 -17.80
N ASN A 69 12.86 -1.69 -18.46
CA ASN A 69 12.61 -1.59 -19.91
C ASN A 69 11.56 -0.48 -20.26
N GLY A 70 11.20 0.37 -19.33
CA GLY A 70 10.27 1.48 -19.53
C GLY A 70 8.81 1.06 -19.68
N ILE A 71 8.43 -0.11 -19.18
CA ILE A 71 7.05 -0.62 -19.19
C ILE A 71 6.50 -0.55 -17.77
N TYR A 72 5.43 0.22 -17.56
CA TYR A 72 4.81 0.39 -16.24
C TYR A 72 3.70 -0.63 -16.03
N VAL A 73 3.66 -1.22 -14.84
CA VAL A 73 2.61 -2.14 -14.43
C VAL A 73 1.67 -1.45 -13.47
N VAL A 74 0.39 -1.43 -13.81
CA VAL A 74 -0.70 -0.87 -13.01
C VAL A 74 -1.61 -2.01 -12.60
N ALA A 75 -1.80 -2.21 -11.30
CA ALA A 75 -2.54 -3.34 -10.76
C ALA A 75 -3.64 -2.92 -9.78
N SER A 76 -4.73 -3.69 -9.76
CA SER A 76 -5.85 -3.45 -8.85
C SER A 76 -5.52 -3.87 -7.42
N ALA A 77 -5.78 -3.01 -6.42
CA ALA A 77 -5.45 -3.24 -5.00
C ALA A 77 -6.24 -4.39 -4.34
N GLY A 78 -7.39 -4.80 -4.91
CA GLY A 78 -8.28 -5.84 -4.39
C GLY A 78 -9.65 -5.33 -3.98
N ASN A 79 -10.60 -6.25 -3.78
CA ASN A 79 -12.02 -5.92 -3.55
C ASN A 79 -12.57 -6.52 -2.26
N GLU A 80 -11.74 -6.78 -1.27
CA GLU A 80 -12.12 -7.42 -0.02
C GLU A 80 -12.55 -6.42 1.07
N GLY A 81 -12.34 -5.11 0.84
CA GLY A 81 -12.68 -4.07 1.80
C GLY A 81 -11.83 -4.07 3.07
N ASN A 82 -10.70 -4.75 3.04
CA ASN A 82 -9.79 -4.92 4.17
C ASN A 82 -8.35 -4.59 3.77
N SER A 83 -7.40 -4.75 4.71
CA SER A 83 -5.98 -4.46 4.53
C SER A 83 -5.17 -5.62 3.93
N ALA A 84 -5.81 -6.65 3.37
CA ALA A 84 -5.12 -7.79 2.80
C ALA A 84 -4.19 -7.39 1.65
N ILE A 85 -2.99 -7.94 1.68
CA ILE A 85 -1.99 -7.73 0.62
C ILE A 85 -2.35 -8.60 -0.57
N ARG A 86 -2.37 -7.98 -1.75
CA ARG A 86 -2.66 -8.65 -3.02
C ARG A 86 -1.51 -8.47 -3.99
N PHE A 87 -1.14 -9.55 -4.65
CA PHE A 87 -0.15 -9.54 -5.72
C PHE A 87 -0.84 -9.64 -7.07
N PRO A 88 -0.36 -8.90 -8.12
CA PRO A 88 0.91 -8.16 -8.16
C PRO A 88 0.85 -6.71 -7.62
N ALA A 89 -0.30 -6.22 -7.15
CA ALA A 89 -0.46 -4.84 -6.71
C ALA A 89 0.52 -4.42 -5.60
N SER A 90 0.99 -5.37 -4.78
CA SER A 90 1.95 -5.10 -3.69
C SER A 90 3.41 -5.39 -4.07
N CYS A 91 3.72 -5.55 -5.36
CA CYS A 91 5.11 -5.57 -5.82
C CYS A 91 5.66 -4.14 -5.85
N GLU A 92 6.91 -3.95 -5.45
CA GLU A 92 7.57 -2.65 -5.27
C GLU A 92 7.46 -1.71 -6.49
N PHE A 93 7.53 -2.27 -7.71
CA PHE A 93 7.52 -1.50 -8.96
C PHE A 93 6.20 -1.58 -9.71
N ALA A 94 5.13 -2.10 -9.09
CA ALA A 94 3.77 -1.97 -9.59
C ALA A 94 3.09 -0.74 -8.98
N PHE A 95 2.25 -0.08 -9.75
CA PHE A 95 1.36 0.95 -9.22
C PHE A 95 0.06 0.32 -8.74
N SER A 96 -0.17 0.32 -7.45
CA SER A 96 -1.36 -0.24 -6.81
C SER A 96 -2.51 0.75 -6.81
N VAL A 97 -3.67 0.36 -7.33
CA VAL A 97 -4.80 1.27 -7.55
C VAL A 97 -5.99 0.90 -6.67
N ALA A 98 -6.36 1.83 -5.78
CA ALA A 98 -7.59 1.79 -5.00
C ALA A 98 -8.79 2.33 -5.77
N SER A 99 -10.00 1.98 -5.32
CA SER A 99 -11.26 2.38 -5.95
C SER A 99 -11.97 3.48 -5.17
N THR A 100 -12.43 4.52 -5.90
CA THR A 100 -13.33 5.55 -5.36
C THR A 100 -14.72 5.45 -5.96
N LYS A 101 -15.70 5.96 -5.17
CA LYS A 101 -17.09 6.18 -5.56
C LYS A 101 -17.25 7.51 -6.30
N ALA A 102 -18.46 7.82 -6.78
CA ALA A 102 -18.81 9.07 -7.44
C ALA A 102 -18.55 10.31 -6.58
N ASP A 103 -18.70 10.20 -5.27
CA ASP A 103 -18.44 11.29 -4.29
C ASP A 103 -16.96 11.39 -3.85
N GLN A 104 -16.05 10.69 -4.53
CA GLN A 104 -14.61 10.63 -4.29
C GLN A 104 -14.21 9.92 -2.98
N ARG A 105 -15.15 9.39 -2.19
CA ARG A 105 -14.82 8.54 -1.04
C ARG A 105 -14.40 7.14 -1.51
N LYS A 106 -13.68 6.42 -0.66
CA LYS A 106 -13.28 5.04 -0.92
C LYS A 106 -14.51 4.16 -1.15
N SER A 107 -14.50 3.35 -2.21
CA SER A 107 -15.52 2.31 -2.42
C SER A 107 -15.48 1.31 -1.24
N SER A 108 -16.64 0.85 -0.79
CA SER A 108 -16.73 -0.01 0.40
C SER A 108 -15.90 -1.28 0.29
N PHE A 109 -15.83 -1.83 -0.92
CA PHE A 109 -15.09 -3.04 -1.24
C PHE A 109 -13.60 -2.81 -1.48
N SER A 110 -13.13 -1.56 -1.73
CA SER A 110 -11.71 -1.33 -2.06
C SER A 110 -10.82 -1.77 -0.93
N SER A 111 -9.90 -2.69 -1.21
CA SER A 111 -8.82 -3.03 -0.28
C SER A 111 -7.90 -1.83 -0.08
N TYR A 112 -7.25 -1.76 1.07
CA TYR A 112 -6.44 -0.63 1.52
C TYR A 112 -5.23 -1.14 2.31
N ASN A 113 -4.07 -0.59 2.07
CA ASN A 113 -2.83 -0.89 2.79
C ASN A 113 -1.72 0.07 2.34
N ASP A 114 -0.53 -0.04 2.93
CA ASP A 114 0.60 0.85 2.63
C ASP A 114 1.15 0.74 1.20
N PHE A 115 0.75 -0.31 0.46
CA PHE A 115 1.15 -0.50 -0.95
C PHE A 115 0.26 0.27 -1.93
N VAL A 116 -0.88 0.81 -1.50
CA VAL A 116 -1.70 1.64 -2.38
C VAL A 116 -0.93 2.89 -2.78
N ASP A 117 -0.82 3.14 -4.10
CA ASP A 117 -0.10 4.28 -4.64
C ASP A 117 -1.03 5.40 -5.09
N ILE A 118 -2.17 5.05 -5.68
CA ILE A 118 -3.09 6.01 -6.29
C ILE A 118 -4.52 5.48 -6.25
N ALA A 119 -5.48 6.38 -6.17
CA ALA A 119 -6.89 6.04 -6.29
C ALA A 119 -7.47 6.52 -7.64
N ALA A 120 -8.47 5.79 -8.12
CA ALA A 120 -9.18 6.13 -9.34
C ALA A 120 -10.67 5.71 -9.25
N PRO A 121 -11.55 6.24 -10.12
CA PRO A 121 -12.95 5.84 -10.14
C PRO A 121 -13.13 4.34 -10.43
N GLY A 122 -13.68 3.60 -9.49
CA GLY A 122 -14.01 2.18 -9.65
C GLY A 122 -15.49 1.89 -9.38
N GLY A 123 -16.25 2.91 -8.98
CA GLY A 123 -17.69 2.86 -8.80
C GLY A 123 -18.16 2.19 -7.50
N GLN A 124 -19.47 2.25 -7.29
CA GLN A 124 -20.20 1.54 -6.23
C GLN A 124 -21.67 1.38 -6.65
N THR A 125 -22.00 0.30 -7.32
CA THR A 125 -23.33 0.08 -7.93
C THR A 125 -24.48 -0.08 -6.93
N SER A 126 -24.18 -0.21 -5.64
CA SER A 126 -25.17 -0.21 -4.57
C SER A 126 -25.55 1.18 -4.07
N GLU A 127 -24.90 2.23 -4.55
CA GLU A 127 -25.19 3.62 -4.24
C GLU A 127 -25.62 4.38 -5.51
N ASP A 128 -26.45 5.38 -5.32
CA ASP A 128 -26.93 6.32 -6.34
C ASP A 128 -26.74 7.73 -5.78
N TYR A 129 -25.60 8.34 -6.10
CA TYR A 129 -25.19 9.63 -5.55
C TYR A 129 -25.89 10.80 -6.24
N ASP A 130 -26.17 10.67 -7.53
CA ASP A 130 -26.80 11.73 -8.33
C ASP A 130 -28.35 11.65 -8.34
N GLY A 131 -28.95 10.60 -7.75
CA GLY A 131 -30.38 10.42 -7.58
C GLY A 131 -31.13 10.09 -8.87
N ASN A 132 -30.45 9.44 -9.82
CA ASN A 132 -31.05 9.08 -11.11
C ASN A 132 -31.69 7.69 -11.14
N ASP A 133 -31.80 7.02 -9.99
CA ASP A 133 -32.30 5.65 -9.79
C ASP A 133 -31.43 4.55 -10.47
N ILE A 134 -30.17 4.89 -10.78
CA ILE A 134 -29.18 3.97 -11.36
C ILE A 134 -27.95 3.97 -10.47
N GLY A 135 -27.49 2.80 -10.06
CA GLY A 135 -26.29 2.71 -9.20
C GLY A 135 -25.03 3.23 -9.92
N ASP A 136 -24.16 3.90 -9.14
CA ASP A 136 -22.95 4.57 -9.63
C ASP A 136 -21.82 3.59 -9.94
N GLY A 137 -21.88 2.96 -11.08
CA GLY A 137 -20.85 2.07 -11.60
C GLY A 137 -20.05 2.68 -12.75
N VAL A 138 -18.94 2.05 -13.08
CA VAL A 138 -18.19 2.34 -14.32
C VAL A 138 -18.90 1.67 -15.49
N MET A 139 -19.31 2.47 -16.47
CA MET A 139 -20.07 1.99 -17.62
C MET A 139 -19.14 1.39 -18.67
N ALA A 140 -19.40 0.15 -19.06
CA ALA A 140 -18.67 -0.53 -20.12
C ALA A 140 -19.58 -1.46 -20.95
N TYR A 141 -19.15 -1.74 -22.18
CA TYR A 141 -19.79 -2.77 -22.99
C TYR A 141 -19.50 -4.16 -22.43
N SER A 142 -20.52 -5.03 -22.47
CA SER A 142 -20.43 -6.40 -21.98
C SER A 142 -21.14 -7.40 -22.88
N PHE A 143 -20.77 -8.67 -22.73
CA PHE A 143 -21.38 -9.81 -23.41
C PHE A 143 -22.41 -10.50 -22.51
N LYS A 144 -23.43 -11.15 -23.11
CA LYS A 144 -24.53 -11.82 -22.37
C LYS A 144 -24.08 -13.08 -21.65
N ASN A 145 -23.11 -13.79 -22.18
CA ASN A 145 -22.63 -15.06 -21.66
C ASN A 145 -21.11 -15.06 -21.55
N SER A 146 -20.59 -15.86 -20.64
CA SER A 146 -19.16 -16.13 -20.49
C SER A 146 -18.53 -16.86 -21.69
N SER A 147 -19.35 -17.45 -22.58
CA SER A 147 -18.89 -18.02 -23.84
C SER A 147 -18.98 -16.96 -24.94
N TYR A 148 -17.82 -16.54 -25.41
CA TYR A 148 -17.68 -15.63 -26.54
C TYR A 148 -17.98 -16.35 -27.85
N ASP A 149 -19.14 -16.08 -28.43
CA ASP A 149 -19.51 -16.52 -29.78
C ASP A 149 -19.62 -15.38 -30.79
N GLY A 150 -19.29 -14.15 -30.36
CA GLY A 150 -19.27 -12.95 -31.17
C GLY A 150 -20.65 -12.30 -31.41
N THR A 151 -21.73 -12.85 -30.89
CA THR A 151 -23.11 -12.41 -31.24
C THR A 151 -23.91 -11.86 -30.05
N ASP A 152 -23.52 -12.16 -28.82
CA ASP A 152 -24.28 -11.86 -27.60
C ASP A 152 -23.79 -10.67 -26.81
N TYR A 153 -24.01 -9.44 -27.34
CA TYR A 153 -23.79 -8.21 -26.57
C TYR A 153 -24.93 -7.98 -25.58
N LYS A 154 -24.57 -7.73 -24.29
CA LYS A 154 -25.51 -7.18 -23.28
C LYS A 154 -25.74 -5.68 -23.46
N GLY A 155 -24.92 -5.02 -24.27
CA GLY A 155 -24.88 -3.58 -24.36
C GLY A 155 -24.06 -2.97 -23.21
N LEU A 156 -24.41 -1.75 -22.83
CA LEU A 156 -23.79 -1.04 -21.72
C LEU A 156 -24.21 -1.69 -20.40
N GLN A 157 -23.23 -1.96 -19.57
CA GLN A 157 -23.40 -2.49 -18.21
C GLN A 157 -22.61 -1.63 -17.24
N LEU A 158 -23.05 -1.57 -15.99
CA LEU A 158 -22.36 -0.90 -14.90
C LEU A 158 -21.56 -1.92 -14.10
N TYR A 159 -20.29 -1.65 -13.95
CA TYR A 159 -19.36 -2.45 -13.18
C TYR A 159 -18.81 -1.68 -12.01
N GLN A 160 -18.38 -2.39 -10.98
CA GLN A 160 -17.62 -1.81 -9.86
C GLN A 160 -16.42 -2.67 -9.53
N GLY A 161 -15.36 -2.07 -9.00
CA GLY A 161 -14.16 -2.79 -8.57
C GLY A 161 -12.88 -1.97 -8.73
N THR A 162 -11.86 -2.34 -7.98
CA THR A 162 -10.49 -1.87 -8.24
C THR A 162 -10.01 -2.29 -9.65
N SER A 163 -10.62 -3.36 -10.21
CA SER A 163 -10.44 -3.77 -11.60
C SER A 163 -10.94 -2.73 -12.62
N MET A 164 -11.87 -1.84 -12.25
CA MET A 164 -12.34 -0.71 -13.06
C MET A 164 -11.52 0.54 -12.79
N ALA A 165 -10.98 0.69 -11.58
CA ALA A 165 -10.10 1.80 -11.24
C ALA A 165 -8.72 1.71 -11.93
N ALA A 166 -8.10 0.53 -11.94
CA ALA A 166 -6.78 0.30 -12.52
C ALA A 166 -6.66 0.74 -14.01
N PRO A 167 -7.61 0.44 -14.92
CA PRO A 167 -7.51 0.89 -16.30
C PRO A 167 -7.62 2.41 -16.48
N HIS A 168 -8.25 3.15 -15.56
CA HIS A 168 -8.21 4.61 -15.57
C HIS A 168 -6.80 5.12 -15.36
N VAL A 169 -6.07 4.57 -14.39
CA VAL A 169 -4.66 4.93 -14.14
C VAL A 169 -3.77 4.46 -15.29
N SER A 170 -4.01 3.28 -15.86
CA SER A 170 -3.28 2.78 -17.02
C SER A 170 -3.42 3.71 -18.22
N GLY A 171 -4.65 4.14 -18.51
CA GLY A 171 -4.92 5.13 -19.57
C GLY A 171 -4.29 6.49 -19.28
N TYR A 172 -4.30 6.93 -18.04
CA TYR A 172 -3.66 8.16 -17.59
C TYR A 172 -2.14 8.11 -17.85
N PHE A 173 -1.46 7.06 -17.40
CA PHE A 173 -0.02 6.92 -17.62
C PHE A 173 0.35 6.79 -19.10
N ALA A 174 -0.49 6.12 -19.88
CA ALA A 174 -0.32 6.08 -21.34
C ALA A 174 -0.41 7.48 -21.98
N LEU A 175 -1.33 8.33 -21.50
CA LEU A 175 -1.43 9.72 -21.96
C LEU A 175 -0.23 10.56 -21.54
N LEU A 176 0.29 10.39 -20.31
CA LEU A 176 1.51 11.06 -19.87
C LEU A 176 2.71 10.66 -20.75
N ARG A 177 2.86 9.37 -21.05
CA ARG A 177 3.89 8.83 -21.95
C ARG A 177 3.73 9.30 -23.41
N PHE A 178 2.50 9.56 -23.85
CA PHE A 178 2.26 10.16 -25.16
C PHE A 178 2.72 11.62 -25.23
N LEU A 179 2.60 12.36 -24.13
CA LEU A 179 3.05 13.75 -24.04
C LEU A 179 4.57 13.86 -23.87
N ASP A 180 5.16 12.92 -23.16
CA ASP A 180 6.60 12.79 -22.91
C ASP A 180 7.00 11.33 -23.05
N SER A 181 7.55 10.95 -24.23
CA SER A 181 7.92 9.57 -24.55
C SER A 181 9.08 9.05 -23.71
N ASP A 182 9.89 9.96 -23.17
CA ASP A 182 11.09 9.64 -22.39
C ASP A 182 10.80 9.59 -20.88
N LEU A 183 9.56 9.91 -20.48
CA LEU A 183 9.12 9.89 -19.08
C LEU A 183 9.42 8.52 -18.43
N THR A 184 10.28 8.52 -17.42
CA THR A 184 10.72 7.33 -16.72
C THR A 184 9.77 6.94 -15.57
N TYR A 185 9.90 5.71 -15.06
CA TYR A 185 9.18 5.26 -13.86
C TYR A 185 9.49 6.17 -12.66
N GLU A 186 10.76 6.51 -12.47
CA GLU A 186 11.24 7.35 -11.38
C GLU A 186 10.63 8.75 -11.44
N GLU A 187 10.49 9.32 -12.64
CA GLU A 187 9.85 10.62 -12.86
C GLU A 187 8.33 10.55 -12.61
N ILE A 188 7.62 9.53 -13.10
CA ILE A 188 6.20 9.33 -12.77
C ILE A 188 6.03 9.19 -11.25
N ASN A 189 6.88 8.41 -10.60
CA ASN A 189 6.83 8.22 -9.16
C ASN A 189 7.11 9.53 -8.40
N LEU A 190 8.09 10.31 -8.84
CA LEU A 190 8.37 11.64 -8.30
C LEU A 190 7.18 12.61 -8.49
N LEU A 191 6.57 12.61 -9.67
CA LEU A 191 5.36 13.41 -9.95
C LEU A 191 4.20 13.00 -9.06
N LEU A 192 3.98 11.70 -8.88
CA LEU A 192 2.93 11.14 -8.02
C LEU A 192 3.16 11.55 -6.56
N LYS A 193 4.34 11.28 -6.03
CA LYS A 193 4.73 11.58 -4.65
C LYS A 193 4.80 13.09 -4.35
N SER A 194 5.01 13.91 -5.36
CA SER A 194 4.97 15.37 -5.26
C SER A 194 3.57 15.95 -5.51
N GLU A 195 2.54 15.09 -5.59
CA GLU A 195 1.13 15.45 -5.81
C GLU A 195 0.89 16.23 -7.11
N LYS A 196 1.67 15.96 -8.16
CA LYS A 196 1.49 16.59 -9.47
C LYS A 196 0.51 15.81 -10.35
N LEU A 197 0.19 14.57 -10.01
CA LEU A 197 -0.71 13.70 -10.75
C LEU A 197 -2.07 13.49 -10.08
N THR A 198 -2.21 13.92 -8.83
CA THR A 198 -3.36 13.59 -7.98
C THR A 198 -3.87 14.79 -7.21
N ASN A 199 -5.10 14.70 -6.73
CA ASN A 199 -5.64 15.53 -5.67
C ASN A 199 -5.65 14.72 -4.39
N ASP A 200 -5.08 15.29 -3.33
CA ASP A 200 -5.08 14.69 -2.01
C ASP A 200 -6.52 14.56 -1.50
N VAL A 201 -6.90 13.38 -1.09
CA VAL A 201 -8.23 13.04 -0.57
C VAL A 201 -8.06 12.07 0.60
N GLY A 202 -8.90 12.21 1.62
CA GLY A 202 -8.76 11.40 2.85
C GLY A 202 -7.81 12.04 3.87
N PRO A 203 -7.05 11.26 4.64
CA PRO A 203 -5.95 11.75 5.46
C PRO A 203 -4.89 12.45 4.62
N ALA A 204 -4.31 13.55 5.14
CA ALA A 204 -3.41 14.37 4.35
C ALA A 204 -2.11 13.65 3.98
N GLY A 205 -1.68 13.79 2.73
CA GLY A 205 -0.52 13.15 2.14
C GLY A 205 -0.75 11.69 1.75
N LYS A 206 0.29 10.85 1.75
CA LYS A 206 0.12 9.42 1.46
C LYS A 206 -0.64 8.73 2.59
N ASP A 207 -1.74 8.07 2.23
CA ASP A 207 -2.50 7.24 3.16
C ASP A 207 -2.79 5.84 2.61
N GLU A 208 -3.25 4.93 3.47
CA GLU A 208 -3.51 3.53 3.12
C GLU A 208 -4.73 3.32 2.22
N TYR A 209 -5.64 4.31 2.13
CA TYR A 209 -6.92 4.20 1.41
C TYR A 209 -6.85 4.71 -0.03
N PHE A 210 -6.07 5.78 -0.25
CA PHE A 210 -6.00 6.52 -1.52
C PHE A 210 -4.58 6.63 -2.07
N GLY A 211 -3.56 6.14 -1.33
CA GLY A 211 -2.17 6.34 -1.67
C GLY A 211 -1.79 7.82 -1.68
N TYR A 212 -1.25 8.32 -2.77
CA TYR A 212 -0.93 9.74 -2.98
C TYR A 212 -2.13 10.56 -3.49
N GLY A 213 -3.35 10.02 -3.37
CA GLY A 213 -4.59 10.70 -3.67
C GLY A 213 -5.32 10.20 -4.94
N LEU A 214 -6.43 10.87 -5.24
CA LEU A 214 -7.26 10.59 -6.42
C LEU A 214 -6.63 11.16 -7.68
N MET A 215 -6.52 10.34 -8.73
CA MET A 215 -5.97 10.76 -10.04
C MET A 215 -6.66 12.01 -10.58
N ASP A 216 -5.87 12.94 -11.16
CA ASP A 216 -6.36 14.12 -11.86
C ASP A 216 -5.65 14.28 -13.21
N LEU A 217 -6.38 13.92 -14.29
CA LEU A 217 -5.85 14.00 -15.64
C LEU A 217 -5.43 15.43 -16.03
N ASN A 218 -6.26 16.41 -15.66
CA ASN A 218 -6.01 17.80 -16.05
C ASN A 218 -4.74 18.32 -15.38
N LYS A 219 -4.55 17.99 -14.10
CA LYS A 219 -3.39 18.40 -13.31
C LYS A 219 -2.09 17.87 -13.93
N GLY A 220 -2.01 16.56 -14.18
CA GLY A 220 -0.80 15.95 -14.75
C GLY A 220 -0.52 16.36 -16.19
N ILE A 221 -1.55 16.41 -17.05
CA ILE A 221 -1.40 16.84 -18.45
C ILE A 221 -0.96 18.31 -18.51
N SER A 222 -1.56 19.19 -17.73
CA SER A 222 -1.19 20.61 -17.70
C SER A 222 0.24 20.77 -17.21
N PHE A 223 0.61 20.05 -16.14
CA PHE A 223 1.94 20.10 -15.58
C PHE A 223 3.03 19.70 -16.58
N LEU A 224 2.82 18.60 -17.34
CA LEU A 224 3.77 18.18 -18.38
C LEU A 224 3.85 19.17 -19.56
N ARG A 225 2.70 19.75 -19.97
CA ARG A 225 2.68 20.72 -21.07
C ARG A 225 3.36 22.05 -20.75
N GLU A 226 3.37 22.47 -19.50
CA GLU A 226 4.07 23.67 -19.04
C GLU A 226 5.59 23.51 -19.01
N GLY A 227 6.08 22.28 -19.14
CA GLY A 227 7.49 21.92 -19.05
C GLY A 227 7.91 21.65 -17.61
N VAL A 228 8.33 20.41 -17.33
CA VAL A 228 8.70 19.97 -16.00
C VAL A 228 10.18 20.22 -15.73
N ASN A 229 10.47 20.90 -14.63
CA ASN A 229 11.79 20.88 -14.04
C ASN A 229 11.78 19.94 -12.83
N TYR A 230 12.21 18.70 -13.04
CA TYR A 230 12.23 17.66 -12.00
C TYR A 230 13.13 18.02 -10.79
N ASP A 231 14.15 18.85 -11.00
CA ASP A 231 15.02 19.32 -9.93
C ASP A 231 14.31 20.24 -8.91
N LEU A 232 13.16 20.78 -9.28
CA LEU A 232 12.35 21.59 -8.37
C LEU A 232 11.31 20.78 -7.60
N LEU A 233 11.21 19.48 -7.86
CA LEU A 233 10.26 18.61 -7.18
C LEU A 233 10.90 18.00 -5.92
N SER A 234 10.07 17.84 -4.91
CA SER A 234 10.41 17.15 -3.68
C SER A 234 9.16 16.63 -2.98
N TYR A 235 9.34 15.63 -2.14
CA TYR A 235 8.31 15.08 -1.27
C TYR A 235 8.92 14.65 0.06
N ALA A 236 8.07 14.32 1.02
CA ALA A 236 8.47 13.82 2.32
C ALA A 236 7.80 12.48 2.61
N GLU A 237 8.48 11.60 3.29
CA GLU A 237 7.95 10.33 3.77
C GLU A 237 8.30 10.13 5.24
N PHE A 238 7.42 9.42 5.95
CA PHE A 238 7.67 9.01 7.32
C PHE A 238 8.36 7.65 7.39
N SER A 239 9.27 7.49 8.35
CA SER A 239 9.93 6.23 8.64
C SER A 239 9.92 5.96 10.15
N PRO A 240 9.20 4.97 10.65
CA PRO A 240 8.21 4.14 9.95
C PRO A 240 6.98 4.94 9.47
N ALA A 241 6.18 4.41 8.54
CA ALA A 241 4.97 5.07 8.02
C ALA A 241 3.87 5.26 9.08
N ARG A 242 4.02 4.63 10.24
CA ARG A 242 3.12 4.77 11.40
C ARG A 242 3.88 4.67 12.71
N VAL A 243 3.44 5.39 13.73
CA VAL A 243 3.99 5.29 15.08
C VAL A 243 3.16 4.26 15.86
N ASN A 244 3.71 3.07 16.06
CA ASN A 244 3.02 2.03 16.82
C ASN A 244 3.49 2.04 18.28
N LEU A 245 2.63 2.48 19.19
CA LEU A 245 2.86 2.49 20.62
C LEU A 245 2.34 1.21 21.32
N GLY A 246 1.57 0.38 20.59
CA GLY A 246 0.98 -0.82 21.16
C GLY A 246 0.30 -0.57 22.50
N TYR A 247 0.35 -1.55 23.41
CA TYR A 247 -0.24 -1.45 24.75
C TYR A 247 0.75 -0.98 25.83
N SER A 248 2.05 -0.98 25.58
CA SER A 248 3.07 -0.79 26.63
C SER A 248 3.99 0.41 26.38
N LEU A 249 4.24 0.80 25.15
CA LEU A 249 5.13 1.93 24.85
C LEU A 249 4.42 3.25 25.13
N ASN A 250 5.08 4.12 25.88
CA ASN A 250 4.61 5.48 26.12
C ASN A 250 5.22 6.49 25.17
N GLU A 251 6.31 6.13 24.47
CA GLU A 251 6.96 7.00 23.51
C GLU A 251 7.59 6.19 22.38
N ARG A 252 7.71 6.82 21.22
CA ARG A 252 8.43 6.28 20.07
C ARG A 252 8.97 7.39 19.19
N ILE A 253 10.18 7.14 18.65
CA ILE A 253 10.81 8.00 17.66
C ILE A 253 10.35 7.55 16.27
N PHE A 254 10.13 8.52 15.40
CA PHE A 254 9.93 8.37 13.98
C PHE A 254 10.73 9.45 13.23
N GLU A 255 10.95 9.28 11.96
CA GLU A 255 11.72 10.19 11.14
C GLU A 255 10.90 10.70 9.98
N ILE A 256 11.09 11.95 9.59
CA ILE A 256 10.60 12.52 8.33
C ILE A 256 11.79 12.70 7.42
N LYS A 257 11.76 12.04 6.26
CA LYS A 257 12.80 12.11 5.23
C LYS A 257 12.32 12.93 4.05
N LYS A 258 13.16 13.84 3.59
CA LYS A 258 12.94 14.58 2.33
C LYS A 258 13.61 13.84 1.19
N TYR A 259 12.92 13.78 0.07
CA TYR A 259 13.39 13.25 -1.20
C TYR A 259 13.23 14.31 -2.31
N GLY A 260 14.09 14.21 -3.34
CA GLY A 260 14.13 15.18 -4.45
C GLY A 260 14.90 16.46 -4.10
N ASN A 261 15.16 17.28 -5.13
CA ASN A 261 16.05 18.43 -5.03
C ASN A 261 15.30 19.73 -4.73
N GLY A 262 13.97 19.76 -4.89
CA GLY A 262 13.15 20.94 -4.63
C GLY A 262 13.24 21.43 -3.19
N SER A 263 12.94 22.70 -2.99
CA SER A 263 12.93 23.31 -1.66
C SER A 263 11.65 22.90 -0.92
N LEU A 264 11.78 22.03 0.06
CA LEU A 264 10.71 21.63 0.98
C LEU A 264 11.21 21.80 2.40
N SER A 265 10.37 22.31 3.28
CA SER A 265 10.67 22.41 4.71
C SER A 265 9.40 22.20 5.54
N VAL A 266 9.55 21.66 6.73
CA VAL A 266 8.49 21.56 7.73
C VAL A 266 8.23 22.94 8.30
N SER A 267 7.01 23.45 8.13
CA SER A 267 6.60 24.78 8.66
C SER A 267 6.00 24.65 10.04
N ASP A 268 5.23 23.59 10.30
CA ASP A 268 4.57 23.34 11.57
C ASP A 268 4.16 21.87 11.68
N PHE A 269 3.77 21.43 12.87
CA PHE A 269 3.15 20.13 13.10
C PHE A 269 2.20 20.19 14.31
N TYR A 270 1.11 19.44 14.25
CA TYR A 270 0.10 19.42 15.31
C TYR A 270 -0.66 18.09 15.35
N ILE A 271 -1.34 17.84 16.46
CA ILE A 271 -2.18 16.65 16.63
C ILE A 271 -3.55 16.97 16.02
N VAL A 272 -3.98 16.10 15.08
CA VAL A 272 -5.29 16.26 14.42
C VAL A 272 -6.40 16.00 15.43
N SER A 273 -7.35 16.95 15.54
CA SER A 273 -8.47 16.82 16.47
C SER A 273 -9.61 16.03 15.82
N SER A 274 -9.92 14.88 16.38
CA SER A 274 -11.12 14.07 16.06
C SER A 274 -12.12 14.00 17.22
N GLY A 275 -11.82 14.67 18.34
CA GLY A 275 -12.65 14.70 19.55
C GLY A 275 -12.42 13.51 20.49
N VAL A 276 -11.37 12.72 20.25
CA VAL A 276 -11.03 11.60 21.12
C VAL A 276 -10.21 12.09 22.32
N PRO A 277 -10.56 11.73 23.57
CA PRO A 277 -9.85 12.20 24.78
C PRO A 277 -8.34 11.91 24.76
N ALA A 278 -7.90 10.84 24.08
CA ALA A 278 -6.49 10.48 23.95
C ALA A 278 -5.65 11.54 23.20
N GLU A 279 -6.26 12.38 22.37
CA GLU A 279 -5.55 13.46 21.66
C GLU A 279 -4.90 14.45 22.61
N GLN A 280 -5.57 14.77 23.73
CA GLN A 280 -5.06 15.66 24.76
C GLN A 280 -3.90 15.05 25.57
N LYS A 281 -3.66 13.77 25.39
CA LYS A 281 -2.62 12.99 26.07
C LYS A 281 -1.43 12.67 25.16
N LEU A 282 -1.57 12.88 23.85
CA LEU A 282 -0.48 12.76 22.90
C LEU A 282 0.32 14.06 22.88
N SER A 283 1.62 13.96 22.80
CA SER A 283 2.53 15.06 22.52
C SER A 283 3.56 14.63 21.47
N VAL A 284 4.05 15.59 20.73
CA VAL A 284 5.11 15.39 19.73
C VAL A 284 6.16 16.48 19.89
N GLU A 285 7.42 16.10 19.78
CA GLU A 285 8.55 17.02 19.85
C GLU A 285 9.64 16.63 18.83
N SER A 286 10.38 17.62 18.33
CA SER A 286 11.56 17.37 17.51
C SER A 286 12.72 16.90 18.40
N VAL A 287 13.43 15.85 17.97
CA VAL A 287 14.58 15.27 18.70
C VAL A 287 15.89 15.67 18.03
N SER A 288 15.99 15.46 16.72
CA SER A 288 17.16 15.79 15.92
C SER A 288 16.70 16.06 14.48
N VAL A 289 16.59 17.33 14.14
CA VAL A 289 16.14 17.79 12.82
C VAL A 289 17.16 18.74 12.21
N ASP A 290 17.20 18.79 10.87
CA ASP A 290 18.00 19.76 10.13
C ASP A 290 17.36 21.17 10.14
N GLU A 291 17.98 22.12 9.45
CA GLU A 291 17.49 23.51 9.33
C GLU A 291 16.14 23.62 8.61
N ASN A 292 15.73 22.58 7.86
CA ASN A 292 14.46 22.51 7.15
C ASN A 292 13.42 21.70 7.92
N GLY A 293 13.71 21.20 9.12
CA GLY A 293 12.81 20.45 9.97
C GLY A 293 12.70 18.96 9.61
N PHE A 294 13.56 18.41 8.75
CA PHE A 294 13.62 16.98 8.47
C PHE A 294 14.55 16.27 9.45
N GLY A 295 14.16 15.05 9.84
CA GLY A 295 14.87 14.25 10.83
C GLY A 295 13.93 13.60 11.82
N GLN A 296 14.42 13.43 13.05
CA GLN A 296 13.76 12.64 14.07
C GLN A 296 12.82 13.47 14.94
N TYR A 297 11.64 12.91 15.16
CA TYR A 297 10.60 13.38 16.07
C TYR A 297 10.24 12.27 17.05
N LYS A 298 9.67 12.64 18.20
CA LYS A 298 9.23 11.72 19.22
C LYS A 298 7.75 11.98 19.53
N ALA A 299 6.95 10.93 19.41
CA ALA A 299 5.57 10.93 19.90
C ALA A 299 5.55 10.31 21.31
N THR A 300 4.87 10.96 22.25
CA THR A 300 4.73 10.50 23.65
C THR A 300 3.26 10.54 24.06
N ILE A 301 2.78 9.47 24.71
CA ILE A 301 1.40 9.34 25.20
C ILE A 301 1.36 9.19 26.72
N ASP A 302 0.53 10.00 27.38
CA ASP A 302 0.13 9.78 28.78
C ASP A 302 -1.11 8.89 28.82
N ARG A 303 -0.95 7.62 29.21
CA ARG A 303 -2.03 6.63 29.26
C ARG A 303 -2.97 6.79 30.44
N ASN A 304 -2.65 7.66 31.43
CA ASN A 304 -3.43 7.81 32.64
C ASN A 304 -4.83 8.35 32.35
N GLY A 305 -5.85 7.63 32.77
CA GLY A 305 -7.26 8.02 32.61
C GLY A 305 -7.81 7.76 31.20
N LEU A 306 -7.08 7.12 30.29
CA LEU A 306 -7.61 6.68 29.02
C LEU A 306 -8.47 5.43 29.19
N SER A 307 -9.55 5.36 28.40
CA SER A 307 -10.40 4.16 28.31
C SER A 307 -9.64 3.01 27.67
N ASN A 308 -9.99 1.79 28.06
CA ASN A 308 -9.46 0.57 27.41
C ASN A 308 -9.94 0.48 25.97
N GLY A 309 -9.08 0.09 25.06
CA GLY A 309 -9.39 -0.10 23.65
C GLY A 309 -8.26 0.33 22.73
N ASN A 310 -8.46 0.08 21.44
CA ASN A 310 -7.59 0.53 20.37
C ASN A 310 -7.94 1.97 19.97
N THR A 311 -6.94 2.78 19.75
CA THR A 311 -7.11 4.19 19.33
C THR A 311 -6.08 4.51 18.26
N ILE A 312 -6.54 5.15 17.20
CA ILE A 312 -5.68 5.73 16.16
C ILE A 312 -5.74 7.24 16.32
N LEU A 313 -4.61 7.84 16.62
CA LEU A 313 -4.40 9.28 16.65
C LEU A 313 -3.61 9.68 15.40
N ARG A 314 -3.53 10.97 15.07
CA ARG A 314 -2.81 11.46 13.90
C ARG A 314 -2.00 12.70 14.26
N ILE A 315 -0.79 12.78 13.72
CA ILE A 315 0.04 13.99 13.76
C ILE A 315 0.12 14.48 12.33
N GLU A 316 -0.32 15.73 12.09
CA GLU A 316 -0.23 16.39 10.78
C GLU A 316 1.01 17.28 10.74
N PHE A 317 1.77 17.18 9.67
CA PHE A 317 2.89 18.05 9.34
C PHE A 317 2.50 18.97 8.18
N LEU A 318 2.77 20.26 8.33
CA LEU A 318 2.54 21.27 7.31
C LEU A 318 3.88 21.65 6.68
N PHE A 319 3.93 21.68 5.36
CA PHE A 319 5.12 22.08 4.60
C PHE A 319 5.01 23.52 4.09
N ASN A 320 6.17 24.12 3.76
CA ASN A 320 6.27 25.51 3.27
C ASN A 320 5.57 25.78 1.95
N ASP A 321 5.29 24.76 1.16
CA ASP A 321 4.54 24.83 -0.11
C ASP A 321 3.02 24.61 0.05
N GLY A 322 2.56 24.47 1.30
CA GLY A 322 1.15 24.29 1.65
C GLY A 322 0.68 22.84 1.64
N ARG A 323 1.51 21.89 1.22
CA ARG A 323 1.18 20.46 1.35
C ARG A 323 1.19 20.05 2.82
N LYS A 324 0.49 18.96 3.08
CA LYS A 324 0.37 18.35 4.40
C LYS A 324 0.67 16.87 4.31
N ALA A 325 1.08 16.28 5.42
CA ALA A 325 1.20 14.85 5.55
C ALA A 325 0.86 14.42 6.99
N GLU A 326 0.08 13.36 7.12
CA GLU A 326 -0.31 12.79 8.41
C GLU A 326 0.44 11.49 8.67
N ILE A 327 0.91 11.32 9.92
CA ILE A 327 1.39 10.03 10.42
C ILE A 327 0.42 9.48 11.46
N PRO A 328 -0.13 8.27 11.27
CA PRO A 328 -0.98 7.65 12.26
C PRO A 328 -0.16 7.18 13.47
N VAL A 329 -0.70 7.41 14.67
CA VAL A 329 -0.17 6.94 15.95
C VAL A 329 -1.14 5.90 16.50
N LEU A 330 -0.71 4.65 16.49
CA LEU A 330 -1.50 3.50 16.90
C LEU A 330 -1.22 3.19 18.36
N MET A 331 -2.26 3.11 19.18
CA MET A 331 -2.11 2.74 20.58
C MET A 331 -3.27 1.84 21.04
N GLN A 332 -2.95 0.98 21.98
CA GLN A 332 -3.92 0.17 22.71
C GLN A 332 -3.80 0.52 24.20
N ASN A 333 -4.92 0.77 24.88
CA ASN A 333 -4.94 1.04 26.32
C ASN A 333 -5.72 -0.05 27.05
N GLY A 334 -5.17 -0.49 28.22
CA GLY A 334 -5.79 -1.47 29.11
C GLY A 334 -5.33 -2.91 28.86
N ASP A 335 -5.42 -3.71 29.94
CA ASP A 335 -5.16 -5.15 29.93
C ASP A 335 -6.31 -5.89 29.21
N GLN A 336 -6.37 -5.83 27.91
CA GLN A 336 -7.22 -6.77 27.18
C GLN A 336 -6.52 -8.13 27.17
N LYS A 337 -6.72 -8.90 28.23
CA LYS A 337 -6.47 -10.35 28.19
C LYS A 337 -7.47 -10.99 27.25
N ILE A 338 -7.24 -10.89 25.96
CA ILE A 338 -8.00 -11.67 25.00
C ILE A 338 -7.50 -13.10 25.14
N LYS A 339 -8.33 -13.94 25.77
CA LYS A 339 -8.25 -15.38 25.62
C LYS A 339 -8.75 -15.75 24.22
N ALA A 340 -8.00 -15.34 23.19
CA ALA A 340 -8.15 -15.95 21.89
C ALA A 340 -7.40 -17.29 21.97
N THR A 341 -8.08 -18.39 21.68
CA THR A 341 -7.42 -19.62 21.27
C THR A 341 -6.84 -19.34 19.89
N VAL A 342 -5.63 -18.78 19.88
CA VAL A 342 -4.94 -18.49 18.64
C VAL A 342 -4.31 -19.79 18.17
N ASP A 343 -4.84 -20.37 17.11
CA ASP A 343 -4.29 -21.59 16.50
C ASP A 343 -3.08 -21.27 15.61
N GLN A 344 -2.97 -20.05 15.12
CA GLN A 344 -1.89 -19.57 14.25
C GLN A 344 -1.41 -18.18 14.68
N LEU A 345 -0.10 -17.98 14.54
CA LEU A 345 0.55 -16.70 14.78
C LEU A 345 1.38 -16.32 13.55
N TRP A 346 1.19 -15.11 13.04
CA TRP A 346 1.97 -14.56 11.95
C TRP A 346 3.08 -13.68 12.50
N ILE A 347 4.33 -13.97 12.12
CA ILE A 347 5.49 -13.18 12.56
C ILE A 347 6.12 -12.55 11.33
N CYS A 348 6.22 -11.24 11.37
CA CYS A 348 6.65 -10.41 10.27
C CYS A 348 7.78 -9.49 10.72
N ALA A 349 8.67 -9.12 9.80
CA ALA A 349 9.70 -8.11 9.99
C ALA A 349 9.48 -6.94 9.06
N VAL A 350 9.80 -5.73 9.51
CA VAL A 350 9.80 -4.51 8.68
C VAL A 350 11.21 -4.02 8.58
N ASN A 351 11.70 -3.81 7.35
CA ASN A 351 13.03 -3.25 7.15
C ASN A 351 13.04 -1.72 7.32
N ASP A 352 14.21 -1.11 7.24
CA ASP A 352 14.39 0.35 7.37
C ASP A 352 13.76 1.15 6.22
N GLN A 353 13.37 0.46 5.12
CA GLN A 353 12.61 1.03 4.01
C GLN A 353 11.08 0.88 4.18
N ASN A 354 10.61 0.47 5.36
CA ASN A 354 9.20 0.16 5.67
C ASN A 354 8.59 -1.00 4.88
N GLN A 355 9.41 -1.85 4.28
CA GLN A 355 8.91 -3.02 3.58
C GLN A 355 8.68 -4.16 4.56
N ILE A 356 7.48 -4.73 4.52
CA ILE A 356 7.17 -5.92 5.29
C ILE A 356 7.74 -7.12 4.56
N GLN A 357 8.66 -7.81 5.22
CA GLN A 357 9.23 -9.06 4.70
C GLN A 357 8.21 -10.20 4.81
N PRO A 358 8.36 -11.27 4.03
CA PRO A 358 7.47 -12.43 4.11
C PRO A 358 7.29 -12.89 5.54
N CYS A 359 6.02 -13.02 5.96
CA CYS A 359 5.69 -13.46 7.31
C CYS A 359 5.73 -14.98 7.39
N ASP A 360 6.33 -15.51 8.44
CA ASP A 360 6.21 -16.93 8.76
C ASP A 360 4.95 -17.20 9.59
N VAL A 361 4.28 -18.31 9.32
CA VAL A 361 3.09 -18.77 10.05
C VAL A 361 3.47 -19.88 11.02
N MET A 362 3.06 -19.72 12.26
CA MET A 362 3.24 -20.74 13.28
C MET A 362 1.93 -21.36 13.74
N GLN A 363 1.94 -22.67 13.93
CA GLN A 363 0.93 -23.38 14.70
C GLN A 363 1.28 -23.32 16.19
N MET A 364 0.36 -22.86 17.00
CA MET A 364 0.54 -22.81 18.44
C MET A 364 0.07 -24.12 19.09
N THR A 365 0.90 -24.70 19.93
CA THR A 365 0.56 -25.92 20.68
C THR A 365 0.50 -25.56 22.16
N ASN A 366 -0.67 -25.72 22.76
CA ASN A 366 -0.91 -25.40 24.19
C ASN A 366 -0.53 -23.96 24.58
N GLY A 367 -0.71 -23.01 23.63
CA GLY A 367 -0.51 -21.59 23.89
C GLY A 367 0.96 -21.16 24.03
N THR A 368 1.92 -21.99 23.67
CA THR A 368 3.34 -21.62 23.58
C THR A 368 3.93 -22.08 22.27
N ALA A 369 4.77 -21.26 21.67
CA ALA A 369 5.54 -21.64 20.52
C ALA A 369 6.95 -21.05 20.61
N ASN A 370 7.96 -21.87 20.31
CA ASN A 370 9.33 -21.41 20.05
C ASN A 370 9.43 -21.05 18.58
N TYR A 371 9.87 -19.86 18.31
CA TYR A 371 9.90 -19.33 16.96
C TYR A 371 11.32 -19.05 16.47
N ARG A 372 11.51 -19.23 15.17
CA ARG A 372 12.74 -18.85 14.47
C ARG A 372 12.37 -18.11 13.19
N VAL A 373 12.77 -16.84 13.08
CA VAL A 373 12.66 -16.11 11.80
C VAL A 373 13.62 -16.76 10.81
N ARG A 374 13.10 -17.31 9.72
CA ARG A 374 13.91 -17.95 8.69
C ARG A 374 14.10 -17.00 7.51
N GLU A 375 15.34 -17.00 7.00
CA GLU A 375 15.66 -16.43 5.68
C GLU A 375 15.27 -14.96 5.48
N LEU A 376 15.40 -14.13 6.53
CA LEU A 376 15.31 -12.70 6.31
C LEU A 376 16.44 -12.25 5.39
N PRO A 377 16.17 -11.46 4.33
CA PRO A 377 17.18 -10.84 3.51
C PRO A 377 18.20 -10.06 4.33
N ASN A 378 19.41 -9.85 3.78
CA ASN A 378 20.41 -8.98 4.41
C ASN A 378 19.91 -7.54 4.38
N ASP A 379 19.46 -7.04 5.53
CA ASP A 379 18.90 -5.71 5.65
C ASP A 379 18.90 -5.23 7.11
N THR A 380 18.54 -3.99 7.35
CA THR A 380 18.29 -3.44 8.68
C THR A 380 16.79 -3.51 8.98
N TYR A 381 16.41 -4.20 10.04
CA TYR A 381 15.02 -4.34 10.42
C TYR A 381 14.70 -3.41 11.58
N THR A 382 13.68 -2.58 11.38
CA THR A 382 13.22 -1.62 12.37
C THR A 382 12.20 -2.19 13.32
N GLU A 383 11.46 -3.23 12.88
CA GLU A 383 10.43 -3.88 13.66
C GLU A 383 10.33 -5.37 13.36
N ILE A 384 10.10 -6.16 14.42
CA ILE A 384 9.58 -7.52 14.29
C ILE A 384 8.32 -7.58 15.16
N PHE A 385 7.22 -7.99 14.55
CA PHE A 385 5.94 -8.06 15.25
C PHE A 385 5.22 -9.37 14.94
N ALA A 386 4.33 -9.75 15.85
CA ALA A 386 3.52 -10.95 15.74
C ALA A 386 2.05 -10.58 15.71
N CYS A 387 1.29 -11.12 14.79
CA CYS A 387 -0.15 -10.91 14.67
C CYS A 387 -0.93 -12.20 14.66
N THR A 388 -2.16 -12.15 15.14
CA THR A 388 -3.07 -13.30 15.15
C THR A 388 -3.65 -13.58 13.78
N THR A 389 -3.70 -12.58 12.91
CA THR A 389 -4.08 -12.72 11.51
C THR A 389 -3.09 -11.98 10.60
N LEU A 390 -3.02 -12.37 9.33
CA LEU A 390 -2.20 -11.68 8.34
C LEU A 390 -2.69 -10.24 8.10
N GLU A 391 -3.97 -10.00 8.28
CA GLU A 391 -4.63 -8.71 8.06
C GLU A 391 -4.27 -7.69 9.14
N ASP A 392 -3.99 -8.15 10.36
CA ASP A 392 -3.66 -7.30 11.50
C ASP A 392 -2.28 -6.65 11.45
N ARG A 393 -1.39 -7.17 10.61
CA ARG A 393 -0.04 -6.63 10.46
C ARG A 393 0.02 -5.24 9.83
N LEU A 394 -1.01 -4.84 9.07
CA LEU A 394 -1.05 -3.60 8.30
C LEU A 394 -1.98 -2.54 8.89
N SER A 395 -2.89 -2.96 9.75
CA SER A 395 -3.82 -2.06 10.43
C SER A 395 -4.15 -2.60 11.81
N PHE A 396 -4.53 -1.73 12.74
CA PHE A 396 -5.26 -2.16 13.93
C PHE A 396 -6.68 -2.49 13.46
N SER A 397 -6.93 -3.77 13.13
CA SER A 397 -8.31 -4.18 12.92
C SER A 397 -8.99 -4.37 14.29
N ASP A 398 -10.29 -4.10 14.35
CA ASP A 398 -11.08 -4.31 15.58
C ASP A 398 -11.15 -5.79 16.02
N GLN A 399 -10.59 -6.71 15.25
CA GLN A 399 -10.68 -8.16 15.45
C GLN A 399 -9.36 -8.89 15.63
N GLY A 400 -8.22 -8.23 15.39
CA GLY A 400 -6.91 -8.85 15.46
C GLY A 400 -5.96 -8.18 16.44
N ILE A 401 -4.93 -8.91 16.85
CA ILE A 401 -3.98 -8.47 17.86
C ILE A 401 -2.57 -8.63 17.33
N CYS A 402 -1.86 -7.50 17.26
CA CYS A 402 -0.44 -7.47 16.95
C CYS A 402 0.36 -6.99 18.16
N GLY A 403 1.50 -7.61 18.42
CA GLY A 403 2.44 -7.23 19.47
C GLY A 403 3.86 -7.11 18.91
N LEU A 404 4.65 -6.20 19.46
CA LEU A 404 6.08 -6.11 19.17
C LEU A 404 6.84 -7.24 19.85
N ALA A 405 7.84 -7.78 19.19
CA ALA A 405 8.69 -8.81 19.76
C ALA A 405 9.65 -8.23 20.82
N GLU A 406 9.75 -8.88 21.96
CA GLU A 406 10.70 -8.57 23.02
C GLU A 406 11.75 -9.69 23.14
N LEU A 407 13.02 -9.31 23.28
CA LEU A 407 14.09 -10.22 23.68
C LEU A 407 14.52 -9.85 25.11
N GLU A 408 14.39 -10.77 26.07
CA GLU A 408 14.78 -10.59 27.47
C GLU A 408 14.22 -9.30 28.13
N GLY A 409 12.98 -8.91 27.76
CA GLY A 409 12.34 -7.69 28.28
C GLY A 409 12.79 -6.40 27.61
N GLN A 410 13.50 -6.48 26.48
CA GLN A 410 13.84 -5.33 25.66
C GLN A 410 13.24 -5.48 24.26
N TYR A 411 12.66 -4.40 23.76
CA TYR A 411 12.15 -4.36 22.38
C TYR A 411 13.32 -4.41 21.39
N LEU A 412 13.18 -5.28 20.37
CA LEU A 412 14.18 -5.39 19.31
C LEU A 412 13.98 -4.23 18.32
N ASN A 413 14.79 -3.19 18.46
CA ASN A 413 14.88 -2.12 17.50
C ASN A 413 16.22 -2.24 16.73
N ASN A 414 16.17 -2.05 15.40
CA ASN A 414 17.34 -2.03 14.52
C ASN A 414 18.18 -3.32 14.53
N ILE A 415 17.59 -4.40 14.06
CA ILE A 415 18.34 -5.65 13.82
C ILE A 415 19.01 -5.55 12.46
N VAL A 416 20.35 -5.50 12.46
CA VAL A 416 21.13 -5.51 11.21
C VAL A 416 21.49 -6.94 10.84
N ILE A 417 21.08 -7.39 9.66
CA ILE A 417 21.47 -8.68 9.07
C ILE A 417 22.47 -8.40 7.94
N ASN A 418 23.74 -8.73 8.18
CA ASN A 418 24.84 -8.48 7.25
C ASN A 418 25.58 -9.77 6.88
N GLY A 419 25.03 -10.58 6.02
CA GLY A 419 25.71 -11.72 5.39
C GLY A 419 25.96 -12.95 6.26
N SER A 420 25.59 -12.92 7.53
CA SER A 420 25.62 -14.09 8.42
C SER A 420 24.18 -14.48 8.73
N ASN A 421 23.83 -15.75 8.57
CA ASN A 421 22.55 -16.23 9.12
C ASN A 421 22.51 -15.83 10.60
N VAL A 422 21.61 -14.91 10.96
CA VAL A 422 21.30 -14.67 12.37
C VAL A 422 20.48 -15.86 12.83
N ASN A 423 21.21 -16.95 13.09
CA ASN A 423 20.66 -18.12 13.72
C ASN A 423 20.37 -17.71 15.16
N ASP A 424 19.15 -18.00 15.63
CA ASP A 424 18.77 -17.93 17.03
C ASP A 424 18.29 -16.56 17.58
N ILE A 425 17.55 -15.78 16.77
CA ILE A 425 16.59 -14.86 17.36
C ILE A 425 15.41 -15.74 17.85
N ASN A 426 15.50 -16.21 19.07
CA ASN A 426 14.45 -16.98 19.69
C ASN A 426 13.50 -16.04 20.42
N PHE A 427 12.25 -16.00 20.00
CA PHE A 427 11.20 -15.32 20.74
C PHE A 427 10.47 -16.35 21.60
N ASN A 428 10.42 -16.14 22.90
CA ASN A 428 9.47 -16.81 23.78
C ASN A 428 8.20 -15.97 23.78
N ILE A 429 7.24 -16.32 22.96
CA ILE A 429 5.90 -15.75 23.06
C ILE A 429 5.21 -16.47 24.19
N ASN A 430 5.10 -15.81 25.34
CA ASN A 430 4.34 -16.30 26.46
C ASN A 430 2.84 -16.15 26.13
N PRO A 431 2.03 -17.22 26.07
CA PRO A 431 0.60 -17.15 25.78
C PRO A 431 -0.20 -16.41 26.86
N ASN A 432 0.44 -16.09 27.99
CA ASN A 432 -0.10 -15.21 29.01
C ASN A 432 0.28 -13.74 28.77
N LEU A 433 1.03 -13.42 27.70
CA LEU A 433 1.14 -12.06 27.23
C LEU A 433 -0.24 -11.66 26.67
N SER A 434 -0.87 -10.75 27.35
CA SER A 434 -1.99 -9.98 26.80
C SER A 434 -1.41 -9.14 25.68
N PHE A 435 -1.69 -9.53 24.43
CA PHE A 435 -1.45 -8.72 23.25
C PHE A 435 -2.44 -7.57 23.22
#